data_d48c469e42f340cc0d4d0bdacb4531b7
#
_entry.id   d48c469e42f340cc0d4d0bdacb4531b7
#
_cell.length_a   1.000
_cell.length_b   1.000
_cell.length_c   1.000
_cell.angle_alpha   90.00
_cell.angle_beta   90.00
_cell.angle_gamma   90.00
#
_symmetry.space_group_name_H-M   'P 1'
#
loop_
_entity.id
_entity.type
_entity.pdbx_description
1 polymer ?
#
loop_
_entity_poly.entity_id
_entity_poly.type
_entity_poly.pdbx_seq_one_letter_code
_entity_poly.pdbx_strand_id
1 'polypeptide(L)' 'MTGDQSRLLDIGDRVCWQNDQTDQGTITKKNWAGVTIKWDSRGLQVILHNDMAQVQRVPTNLI' A
#
# COMPACT_ATOMS: atom_id res chain seq x y z
N MET A 1 6.08 -3.35 -5.02
CA MET A 1 7.01 -2.18 -4.99
C MET A 1 8.24 -2.50 -4.17
N THR A 2 9.30 -1.73 -4.35
CA THR A 2 10.51 -1.87 -3.53
C THR A 2 10.31 -1.23 -2.16
N GLY A 3 11.23 -1.53 -1.22
CA GLY A 3 11.22 -0.88 0.08
C GLY A 3 11.37 0.65 -0.01
N ASP A 4 12.20 1.12 -0.93
CA ASP A 4 12.37 2.57 -1.15
C ASP A 4 11.09 3.21 -1.66
N GLN A 5 10.38 2.56 -2.57
CA GLN A 5 9.09 3.04 -3.05
C GLN A 5 8.05 3.03 -1.94
N SER A 6 8.06 2.00 -1.09
CA SER A 6 7.16 1.90 0.05
C SER A 6 7.35 3.07 1.02
N ARG A 7 8.60 3.50 1.25
CA ARG A 7 8.89 4.61 2.15
C ARG A 7 8.39 5.95 1.63
N LEU A 8 8.11 6.05 0.33
CA LEU A 8 7.58 7.27 -0.29
C LEU A 8 6.05 7.34 -0.28
N LEU A 9 5.38 6.27 0.17
CA LEU A 9 3.93 6.29 0.29
C LEU A 9 3.49 7.27 1.38
N ASP A 10 2.38 7.93 1.14
CA ASP A 10 1.76 8.84 2.10
C ASP A 10 0.46 8.25 2.63
N ILE A 11 0.04 8.72 3.80
CA ILE A 11 -1.27 8.37 4.35
C ILE A 11 -2.34 8.83 3.35
N GLY A 12 -3.26 7.93 3.02
CA GLY A 12 -4.30 8.17 2.03
C GLY A 12 -3.99 7.62 0.64
N ASP A 13 -2.75 7.20 0.39
CA ASP A 13 -2.40 6.58 -0.89
C ASP A 13 -3.11 5.24 -1.05
N ARG A 14 -3.47 4.93 -2.30
CA ARG A 14 -4.12 3.67 -2.64
C ARG A 14 -3.09 2.67 -3.15
N VAL A 15 -3.24 1.42 -2.72
CA VAL A 15 -2.38 0.32 -3.13
C VAL A 15 -3.24 -0.89 -3.49
N CYS A 16 -2.67 -1.84 -4.21
CA CYS A 16 -3.33 -3.09 -4.53
C CYS A 16 -2.38 -4.26 -4.27
N TRP A 17 -2.96 -5.43 -4.10
CA TRP A 17 -2.23 -6.67 -3.85
C TRP A 17 -2.00 -7.40 -5.17
N GLN A 18 -0.73 -7.70 -5.48
CA GLN A 18 -0.33 -8.44 -6.68
C GLN A 18 -0.93 -7.90 -7.99
N ASN A 19 -0.98 -6.58 -8.13
CA ASN A 19 -1.58 -5.89 -9.29
C ASN A 19 -3.08 -6.17 -9.48
N ASP A 20 -3.76 -6.71 -8.48
CA ASP A 20 -5.18 -6.99 -8.54
C ASP A 20 -5.96 -5.72 -8.21
N GLN A 21 -6.56 -5.10 -9.23
CA GLN A 21 -7.33 -3.86 -9.07
C GLN A 21 -8.60 -4.06 -8.24
N THR A 22 -9.02 -5.30 -8.02
CA THR A 22 -10.17 -5.60 -7.16
C THR A 22 -9.77 -5.78 -5.70
N ASP A 23 -8.48 -5.89 -5.40
CA ASP A 23 -7.97 -6.05 -4.03
C ASP A 23 -7.15 -4.83 -3.66
N GLN A 24 -7.83 -3.74 -3.35
CA GLN A 24 -7.22 -2.46 -3.03
C GLN A 24 -7.33 -2.13 -1.55
N GLY A 25 -6.44 -1.25 -1.12
CA GLY A 25 -6.45 -0.72 0.23
C GLY A 25 -5.94 0.71 0.28
N THR A 26 -6.02 1.30 1.46
CA THR A 26 -5.58 2.68 1.71
C THR A 26 -4.53 2.68 2.82
N ILE A 27 -3.46 3.42 2.61
CA ILE A 27 -2.44 3.61 3.65
C ILE A 27 -3.04 4.49 4.75
N THR A 28 -3.10 3.95 5.97
CA THR A 28 -3.67 4.66 7.13
C THR A 28 -2.62 5.09 8.12
N LYS A 29 -1.48 4.40 8.17
CA LYS A 29 -0.35 4.76 9.02
C LYS A 29 0.94 4.39 8.30
N LYS A 30 1.99 5.10 8.65
CA LYS A 30 3.33 4.85 8.11
C LYS A 30 4.35 5.13 9.21
N ASN A 31 5.35 4.29 9.31
CA ASN A 31 6.49 4.53 10.19
C ASN A 31 7.77 4.04 9.50
N TRP A 32 8.90 4.10 10.21
CA TRP A 32 10.19 3.73 9.63
C TRP A 32 10.28 2.25 9.27
N ALA A 33 9.50 1.39 9.92
CA ALA A 33 9.55 -0.06 9.71
C ALA A 33 8.60 -0.53 8.61
N GLY A 34 7.44 0.12 8.45
CA GLY A 34 6.45 -0.35 7.50
C GLY A 34 5.24 0.56 7.41
N VAL A 35 4.18 0.03 6.83
CA VAL A 35 2.93 0.76 6.63
C VAL A 35 1.76 -0.07 7.16
N THR A 36 0.69 0.61 7.56
CA THR A 36 -0.58 -0.01 7.87
C THR A 36 -1.54 0.26 6.73
N ILE A 37 -2.11 -0.81 6.18
CA ILE A 37 -3.03 -0.74 5.06
C ILE A 37 -4.40 -1.18 5.54
N LYS A 38 -5.40 -0.36 5.27
CA LYS A 38 -6.80 -0.76 5.46
C LYS A 38 -7.30 -1.26 4.12
N TRP A 39 -7.42 -2.58 3.99
CA TRP A 39 -7.91 -3.21 2.77
C TRP A 39 -9.42 -3.04 2.68
N ASP A 40 -9.92 -2.77 1.47
CA ASP A 40 -11.34 -2.49 1.25
C ASP A 40 -12.23 -3.70 1.59
N SER A 41 -11.76 -4.91 1.29
CA SER A 41 -12.50 -6.15 1.52
C SER A 41 -11.99 -6.97 2.70
N ARG A 42 -10.94 -6.50 3.34
CA ARG A 42 -10.31 -7.14 4.51
C ARG A 42 -10.08 -6.08 5.57
N GLY A 43 -9.59 -6.43 6.71
CA GLY A 43 -9.29 -5.47 7.77
C GLY A 43 -7.94 -4.79 7.60
N LEU A 44 -7.43 -4.25 8.69
CA LEU A 44 -6.11 -3.62 8.72
C LEU A 44 -5.01 -4.66 8.66
N GLN A 45 -3.94 -4.34 7.96
CA GLN A 45 -2.75 -5.18 7.90
C GLN A 45 -1.51 -4.29 7.96
N VAL A 46 -0.54 -4.68 8.80
CA VAL A 46 0.76 -4.02 8.87
C VAL A 46 1.73 -4.81 8.01
N ILE A 47 2.41 -4.12 7.09
CA ILE A 47 3.39 -4.74 6.19
C ILE A 47 4.68 -3.94 6.30
N LEU A 48 5.80 -4.65 6.54
CA LEU A 48 7.11 -4.01 6.60
C LEU A 48 7.51 -3.51 5.21
N HIS A 49 8.28 -2.44 5.15
CA HIS A 49 8.73 -1.87 3.87
C HIS A 49 9.45 -2.91 3.00
N ASN A 50 10.21 -3.81 3.61
CA ASN A 50 10.92 -4.86 2.87
C ASN A 50 10.00 -5.99 2.38
N ASP A 51 8.76 -6.04 2.85
CA ASP A 51 7.78 -7.05 2.47
C ASP A 51 6.75 -6.51 1.47
N MET A 52 6.98 -5.35 0.89
CA MET A 52 6.02 -4.70 -0.02
C MET A 52 6.16 -5.18 -1.47
N ALA A 53 6.93 -6.23 -1.72
CA ALA A 53 7.14 -6.72 -3.09
C ALA A 53 5.84 -7.10 -3.80
N GLN A 54 4.85 -7.59 -3.06
CA GLN A 54 3.55 -7.99 -3.59
C GLN A 54 2.53 -6.84 -3.63
N VAL A 55 2.89 -5.67 -3.11
CA VAL A 55 2.00 -4.52 -3.03
C VAL A 55 2.41 -3.51 -4.09
N GLN A 56 1.44 -3.00 -4.84
CA GLN A 56 1.67 -2.04 -5.92
C GLN A 56 0.86 -0.78 -5.64
N ARG A 57 1.41 0.37 -6.04
CA ARG A 57 0.67 1.63 -5.96
C ARG A 57 -0.37 1.65 -7.07
N VAL A 58 -1.62 1.95 -6.70
CA VAL A 58 -2.68 2.10 -7.69
C VAL A 58 -2.46 3.41 -8.44
N PRO A 59 -2.34 3.39 -9.78
CA PRO A 59 -2.20 4.62 -10.55
C PRO A 59 -3.40 5.53 -10.33
N THR A 60 -3.13 6.82 -10.13
CA THR A 60 -4.17 7.83 -10.05
C THR A 60 -4.40 8.39 -11.45
N ASN A 61 -5.59 8.17 -11.98
CA ASN A 61 -5.97 8.76 -13.26
C ASN A 61 -6.53 10.15 -13.00
N LEU A 62 -5.67 11.14 -13.16
CA LEU A 62 -6.11 12.53 -13.15
C LEU A 62 -6.42 12.91 -14.59
N ILE A 63 -7.67 13.21 -14.81
CA ILE A 63 -8.12 13.70 -16.10
C ILE A 63 -8.36 15.19 -16.00
#